data_5e85e6d05d01a0fd94d9559edcec9acc
#
_entry.id   5e85e6d05d01a0fd94d9559edcec9acc
#
_cell.length_a   1.000
_cell.length_b   1.000
_cell.length_c   1.000
_cell.angle_alpha   90.00
_cell.angle_beta   90.00
_cell.angle_gamma   90.00
#
_symmetry.space_group_name_H-M   'P 1'
#
loop_
_entity.id
_entity.type
_entity.pdbx_description
1 polymer ?
#
loop_
_entity_poly.entity_id
_entity_poly.type
_entity_poly.pdbx_seq_one_letter_code
_entity_poly.pdbx_strand_id
1 'polypeptide(L)'
;MTAAPTDPRHALVLFSGGQDSTACLAWALNRYARVETIGFDYGQRHRIELDCRHVVRTALAAQCPHWAARLGDDHLLDLRLLGQISDTALTSDRAIAFAANGLPNTFVPGRNLLFFNFAAAVAWRRGASVLVGGMCETDYSG
;
A
#
# COMPACT_ATOMS: atom_id res chain seq x y z
N MET A 1 -6.06 -18.38 -22.18
CA MET A 1 -4.58 -18.33 -22.34
C MET A 1 -4.02 -17.24 -21.43
N THR A 2 -3.03 -17.58 -20.63
CA THR A 2 -2.41 -16.61 -19.72
C THR A 2 -1.20 -15.98 -20.41
N ALA A 3 -1.08 -14.65 -20.31
CA ALA A 3 0.11 -13.95 -20.78
C ALA A 3 1.31 -14.26 -19.88
N ALA A 4 2.47 -14.51 -20.47
CA ALA A 4 3.70 -14.68 -19.69
C ALA A 4 4.09 -13.35 -19.04
N PRO A 5 4.68 -13.37 -17.85
CA PRO A 5 5.18 -12.13 -17.25
C PRO A 5 6.37 -11.60 -18.07
N THR A 6 6.45 -10.28 -18.18
CA THR A 6 7.56 -9.62 -18.87
C THR A 6 8.81 -9.51 -18.00
N ASP A 7 8.65 -9.67 -16.69
CA ASP A 7 9.71 -9.61 -15.70
C ASP A 7 9.59 -10.82 -14.76
N PRO A 8 10.62 -11.67 -14.66
CA PRO A 8 10.55 -12.88 -13.81
C PRO A 8 10.68 -12.61 -12.33
N ARG A 9 10.94 -11.38 -11.93
CA ARG A 9 11.16 -11.03 -10.52
C ARG A 9 9.87 -11.06 -9.70
N HIS A 10 10.06 -11.09 -8.39
CA HIS A 10 9.02 -11.00 -7.39
C HIS A 10 8.92 -9.54 -6.92
N ALA A 11 7.72 -8.98 -6.94
CA ALA A 11 7.43 -7.63 -6.49
C ALA A 11 6.60 -7.64 -5.21
N LEU A 12 6.82 -6.65 -4.35
CA LEU A 12 5.99 -6.34 -3.19
C LEU A 12 5.36 -4.96 -3.43
N VAL A 13 4.04 -4.92 -3.47
CA VAL A 13 3.27 -3.70 -3.73
C VAL A 13 2.75 -3.13 -2.41
N LEU A 14 3.03 -1.84 -2.17
CA LEU A 14 2.41 -1.11 -1.07
C LEU A 14 0.95 -0.86 -1.44
N PHE A 15 0.05 -1.55 -0.76
CA PHE A 15 -1.35 -1.65 -1.14
C PHE A 15 -2.27 -1.24 0.01
N SER A 16 -2.92 -0.09 -0.13
CA SER A 16 -3.88 0.43 0.85
C SER A 16 -5.31 -0.03 0.61
N GLY A 17 -5.61 -0.52 -0.59
CA GLY A 17 -6.98 -0.81 -1.02
C GLY A 17 -7.67 0.37 -1.70
N GLY A 18 -7.02 1.54 -1.74
CA GLY A 18 -7.50 2.71 -2.46
C GLY A 18 -7.26 2.63 -3.96
N GLN A 19 -7.75 3.62 -4.69
CA GLN A 19 -7.75 3.64 -6.15
C GLN A 19 -6.34 3.58 -6.74
N ASP A 20 -5.42 4.41 -6.24
CA ASP A 20 -4.07 4.50 -6.80
C ASP A 20 -3.27 3.22 -6.57
N SER A 21 -3.32 2.68 -5.35
CA SER A 21 -2.61 1.44 -5.04
C SER A 21 -3.21 0.23 -5.75
N THR A 22 -4.52 0.25 -6.03
CA THR A 22 -5.19 -0.80 -6.82
C THR A 22 -4.69 -0.78 -8.26
N ALA A 23 -4.54 0.39 -8.86
CA ALA A 23 -3.97 0.54 -10.20
C ALA A 23 -2.52 0.02 -10.25
N CYS A 24 -1.73 0.33 -9.23
CA CYS A 24 -0.36 -0.17 -9.11
C CYS A 24 -0.31 -1.69 -8.98
N LEU A 25 -1.23 -2.28 -8.22
CA LEU A 25 -1.31 -3.73 -8.08
C LEU A 25 -1.65 -4.41 -9.41
N ALA A 26 -2.63 -3.90 -10.14
CA ALA A 26 -3.00 -4.42 -11.46
C ALA A 26 -1.82 -4.31 -12.45
N TRP A 27 -1.13 -3.19 -12.45
CA TRP A 27 0.07 -2.98 -13.26
C TRP A 27 1.16 -4.00 -12.93
N ALA A 28 1.43 -4.22 -11.65
CA ALA A 28 2.43 -5.18 -11.19
C ALA A 28 2.06 -6.62 -11.56
N LEU A 29 0.78 -6.98 -11.44
CA LEU A 29 0.28 -8.31 -11.80
C LEU A 29 0.42 -8.61 -13.29
N ASN A 30 0.42 -7.59 -14.16
CA ASN A 30 0.69 -7.78 -15.58
C ASN A 30 2.17 -7.95 -15.86
N ARG A 31 3.05 -7.45 -15.02
CA ARG A 31 4.49 -7.34 -15.29
C ARG A 31 5.31 -8.45 -14.63
N TYR A 32 5.12 -8.67 -13.34
CA TYR A 32 5.99 -9.55 -12.54
C TYR A 32 5.45 -10.96 -12.43
N ALA A 33 6.36 -11.92 -12.29
CA ALA A 33 6.01 -13.33 -12.18
C ALA A 33 5.26 -13.66 -10.88
N ARG A 34 5.60 -12.95 -9.80
CA ARG A 34 4.96 -13.08 -8.50
C ARG A 34 4.79 -11.70 -7.87
N VAL A 35 3.62 -11.47 -7.28
CA VAL A 35 3.29 -10.19 -6.66
C VAL A 35 2.67 -10.47 -5.30
N GLU A 36 3.27 -9.93 -4.25
CA GLU A 36 2.68 -9.88 -2.91
C GLU A 36 2.30 -8.45 -2.58
N THR A 37 1.49 -8.28 -1.55
CA THR A 37 1.03 -6.97 -1.10
C THR A 37 1.36 -6.73 0.35
N ILE A 38 1.57 -5.46 0.72
CA ILE A 38 1.78 -5.04 2.09
C ILE A 38 0.94 -3.80 2.37
N GLY A 39 0.28 -3.80 3.52
CA GLY A 39 -0.44 -2.65 4.04
C GLY A 39 -0.06 -2.37 5.47
N PHE A 40 -0.48 -1.23 5.98
CA PHE A 40 -0.11 -0.76 7.31
C PHE A 40 -1.33 -0.27 8.06
N ASP A 41 -1.52 -0.80 9.27
CA ASP A 41 -2.49 -0.26 10.22
C ASP A 41 -1.76 0.74 11.12
N TYR A 42 -1.92 2.03 10.84
CA TYR A 42 -1.34 3.09 11.66
C TYR A 42 -2.40 3.88 12.44
N GLY A 43 -3.59 3.29 12.61
CA GLY A 43 -4.71 3.93 13.31
C GLY A 43 -5.39 5.01 12.48
N GLN A 44 -5.38 4.87 11.16
CA GLN A 44 -6.03 5.83 10.26
C GLN A 44 -7.53 5.95 10.56
N ARG A 45 -8.04 7.16 10.34
CA ARG A 45 -9.42 7.51 10.65
C ARG A 45 -10.44 6.63 9.94
N HIS A 46 -10.18 6.27 8.68
CA HIS A 46 -11.07 5.46 7.86
C HIS A 46 -10.57 4.02 7.79
N ARG A 47 -10.78 3.27 8.85
CA ARG A 47 -10.33 1.87 8.94
C ARG A 47 -11.00 0.95 7.92
N ILE A 48 -12.12 1.35 7.35
CA ILE A 48 -12.79 0.57 6.30
C ILE A 48 -11.88 0.33 5.09
N GLU A 49 -10.90 1.20 4.85
CA GLU A 49 -9.91 1.00 3.80
C GLU A 49 -9.09 -0.28 4.04
N LEU A 50 -8.81 -0.62 5.29
CA LEU A 50 -8.11 -1.86 5.63
C LEU A 50 -8.96 -3.09 5.33
N ASP A 51 -10.27 -3.01 5.60
CA ASP A 51 -11.20 -4.10 5.33
C ASP A 51 -11.41 -4.29 3.82
N CYS A 52 -11.37 -3.21 3.05
CA CYS A 52 -11.52 -3.25 1.59
C CYS A 52 -10.35 -3.95 0.88
N ARG A 53 -9.18 -4.03 1.49
CA ARG A 53 -7.99 -4.62 0.86
C ARG A 53 -8.23 -6.05 0.41
N HIS A 54 -8.81 -6.87 1.27
CA HIS A 54 -9.12 -8.27 0.94
C HIS A 54 -10.15 -8.36 -0.20
N VAL A 55 -11.19 -7.54 -0.16
CA VAL A 55 -12.23 -7.50 -1.19
C VAL A 55 -11.64 -7.15 -2.55
N VAL A 56 -10.80 -6.13 -2.61
CA VAL A 56 -10.15 -5.69 -3.86
C VAL A 56 -9.22 -6.77 -4.40
N ARG A 57 -8.39 -7.37 -3.55
CA ARG A 57 -7.50 -8.46 -3.97
C ARG A 57 -8.27 -9.62 -4.58
N THR A 58 -9.36 -10.03 -3.93
CA THR A 58 -10.23 -11.11 -4.40
C THR A 58 -10.86 -10.76 -5.75
N ALA A 59 -11.33 -9.51 -5.89
CA ALA A 59 -11.93 -9.04 -7.14
C ALA A 59 -10.94 -9.03 -8.30
N LEU A 60 -9.71 -8.57 -8.06
CA LEU A 60 -8.66 -8.58 -9.09
C LEU A 60 -8.30 -10.00 -9.53
N ALA A 61 -8.14 -10.91 -8.58
CA ALA A 61 -7.85 -12.31 -8.89
C ALA A 61 -8.96 -12.97 -9.71
N ALA A 62 -10.23 -12.56 -9.50
CA ALA A 62 -11.36 -13.09 -10.24
C ALA A 62 -11.44 -12.58 -11.69
N GLN A 63 -10.80 -11.46 -12.01
CA GLN A 63 -10.89 -10.86 -13.35
C GLN A 63 -10.04 -11.57 -14.40
N CYS A 64 -8.86 -12.05 -14.01
CA CYS A 64 -7.91 -12.66 -14.93
C CYS A 64 -7.25 -13.89 -14.31
N PRO A 65 -7.22 -15.05 -14.98
CA PRO A 65 -6.52 -16.24 -14.46
C PRO A 65 -5.04 -16.00 -14.20
N HIS A 66 -4.35 -15.21 -15.02
CA HIS A 66 -2.92 -14.95 -14.83
C HIS A 66 -2.66 -14.02 -13.64
N TRP A 67 -3.59 -13.16 -13.27
CA TRP A 67 -3.49 -12.37 -12.03
C TRP A 67 -3.65 -13.27 -10.81
N ALA A 68 -4.64 -14.16 -10.82
CA ALA A 68 -4.84 -15.12 -9.74
C ALA A 68 -3.61 -15.99 -9.51
N ALA A 69 -2.96 -16.43 -10.60
CA ALA A 69 -1.77 -17.26 -10.54
C ALA A 69 -0.55 -16.53 -9.96
N ARG A 70 -0.44 -15.22 -10.15
CA ARG A 70 0.72 -14.40 -9.72
C ARG A 70 0.54 -13.76 -8.36
N LEU A 71 -0.71 -13.55 -7.94
CA LEU A 71 -1.01 -12.89 -6.67
C LEU A 71 -0.69 -13.84 -5.50
N GLY A 72 0.28 -13.44 -4.69
CA GLY A 72 0.70 -14.19 -3.52
C GLY A 72 0.13 -13.64 -2.21
N ASP A 73 0.90 -13.78 -1.14
CA ASP A 73 0.46 -13.43 0.21
C ASP A 73 0.26 -11.94 0.40
N ASP A 74 -0.61 -11.61 1.33
CA ASP A 74 -0.82 -10.25 1.82
C ASP A 74 -0.23 -10.10 3.22
N HIS A 75 0.43 -8.99 3.46
CA HIS A 75 1.03 -8.65 4.74
C HIS A 75 0.39 -7.37 5.27
N LEU A 76 -0.04 -7.40 6.53
CA LEU A 76 -0.55 -6.21 7.23
C LEU A 76 0.27 -5.99 8.48
N LEU A 77 1.01 -4.89 8.53
CA LEU A 77 1.84 -4.54 9.67
C LEU A 77 1.13 -3.53 10.58
N ASP A 78 1.25 -3.75 11.88
CA ASP A 78 0.72 -2.85 12.91
C ASP A 78 1.73 -1.72 13.17
N LEU A 79 1.40 -0.52 12.70
CA LEU A 79 2.18 0.70 12.93
C LEU A 79 1.37 1.75 13.71
N ARG A 80 0.47 1.33 14.59
CA ARG A 80 -0.35 2.27 15.39
C ARG A 80 0.48 3.19 16.27
N LEU A 81 1.73 2.85 16.53
CA LEU A 81 2.67 3.74 17.20
C LEU A 81 2.83 5.11 16.51
N LEU A 82 2.54 5.21 15.22
CA LEU A 82 2.59 6.50 14.51
C LEU A 82 1.60 7.52 15.09
N GLY A 83 0.49 7.07 15.67
CA GLY A 83 -0.45 7.94 16.37
C GLY A 83 0.14 8.61 17.61
N GLN A 84 1.19 8.02 18.19
CA GLN A 84 1.92 8.61 19.33
C GLN A 84 2.90 9.70 18.88
N ILE A 85 3.34 9.66 17.62
CA ILE A 85 4.30 10.62 17.05
C ILE A 85 3.56 11.81 16.47
N SER A 86 2.42 11.56 15.84
CA SER A 86 1.67 12.55 15.07
C SER A 86 0.21 12.56 15.46
N ASP A 87 -0.28 13.71 15.92
CA ASP A 87 -1.70 13.95 16.18
C ASP A 87 -2.31 14.61 14.93
N THR A 88 -2.90 13.80 14.06
CA THR A 88 -3.43 14.24 12.77
C THR A 88 -4.86 13.76 12.55
N ALA A 89 -5.53 14.29 11.50
CA ALA A 89 -6.87 13.86 11.12
C ALA A 89 -6.92 12.44 10.55
N LEU A 90 -5.78 11.85 10.16
CA LEU A 90 -5.70 10.46 9.71
C LEU A 90 -5.72 9.46 10.88
N THR A 91 -5.26 9.88 12.06
CA THR A 91 -5.15 9.03 13.25
C THR A 91 -6.10 9.44 14.37
N SER A 92 -6.80 10.58 14.24
CA SER A 92 -7.73 11.13 15.22
C SER A 92 -8.99 11.66 14.52
N ASP A 93 -10.02 12.05 15.29
CA ASP A 93 -11.27 12.62 14.78
C ASP A 93 -11.19 14.11 14.46
N ARG A 94 -10.00 14.66 14.29
CA ARG A 94 -9.83 16.07 13.95
C ARG A 94 -10.27 16.34 12.52
N ALA A 95 -10.85 17.53 12.30
CA ALA A 95 -11.20 17.97 10.95
C ALA A 95 -9.94 18.18 10.13
N ILE A 96 -10.02 17.87 8.83
CA ILE A 96 -8.93 18.14 7.90
C ILE A 96 -8.82 19.65 7.68
N ALA A 97 -7.65 20.21 7.95
CA ALA A 97 -7.34 21.62 7.79
C ALA A 97 -5.88 21.78 7.36
N PHE A 98 -5.55 22.97 6.83
CA PHE A 98 -4.17 23.30 6.45
C PHE A 98 -3.53 24.13 7.55
N ALA A 99 -2.30 23.76 7.92
CA ALA A 99 -1.48 24.52 8.85
C ALA A 99 -0.98 25.83 8.21
N ALA A 100 -0.42 26.75 9.02
CA ALA A 100 0.10 28.02 8.53
C ALA A 100 1.22 27.87 7.49
N ASN A 101 1.94 26.76 7.48
CA ASN A 101 2.98 26.44 6.48
C ASN A 101 2.43 25.81 5.20
N GLY A 102 1.10 25.72 5.03
CA GLY A 102 0.45 25.15 3.86
C GLY A 102 0.30 23.62 3.89
N LEU A 103 0.77 22.93 4.94
CA LEU A 103 0.58 21.49 5.08
C LEU A 103 -0.75 21.19 5.76
N PRO A 104 -1.48 20.14 5.31
CA PRO A 104 -2.70 19.71 5.98
C PRO A 104 -2.40 19.07 7.33
N ASN A 105 -3.36 19.13 8.26
CA ASN A 105 -3.23 18.45 9.56
C ASN A 105 -3.36 16.92 9.46
N THR A 106 -3.60 16.38 8.25
CA THR A 106 -3.52 14.94 7.96
C THR A 106 -2.08 14.46 7.75
N PHE A 107 -1.12 15.39 7.68
CA PHE A 107 0.27 15.07 7.45
C PHE A 107 0.86 14.26 8.61
N VAL A 108 1.41 13.09 8.29
CA VAL A 108 2.17 12.23 9.22
C VAL A 108 3.64 12.29 8.79
N PRO A 109 4.53 12.93 9.57
CA PRO A 109 5.90 13.15 9.14
C PRO A 109 6.64 11.84 8.81
N GLY A 110 7.19 11.76 7.61
CA GLY A 110 7.97 10.61 7.16
C GLY A 110 7.17 9.32 6.96
N ARG A 111 5.84 9.40 6.88
CA ARG A 111 4.98 8.21 6.76
C ARG A 111 5.36 7.34 5.58
N ASN A 112 5.47 7.91 4.39
CA ASN A 112 5.78 7.14 3.18
C ASN A 112 7.17 6.53 3.25
N LEU A 113 8.14 7.26 3.77
CA LEU A 113 9.50 6.75 3.97
C LEU A 113 9.51 5.56 4.94
N LEU A 114 8.78 5.65 6.05
CA LEU A 114 8.65 4.56 7.01
C LEU A 114 7.99 3.34 6.36
N PHE A 115 6.96 3.54 5.57
CA PHE A 115 6.29 2.43 4.87
C PHE A 115 7.25 1.72 3.93
N PHE A 116 8.05 2.45 3.16
CA PHE A 116 9.05 1.85 2.28
C PHE A 116 10.14 1.11 3.06
N ASN A 117 10.58 1.63 4.19
CA ASN A 117 11.57 0.96 5.02
C ASN A 117 11.05 -0.38 5.56
N PHE A 118 9.83 -0.42 6.08
CA PHE A 118 9.22 -1.67 6.54
C PHE A 118 8.97 -2.62 5.39
N ALA A 119 8.49 -2.11 4.26
CA ALA A 119 8.26 -2.93 3.07
C ALA A 119 9.57 -3.55 2.56
N ALA A 120 10.67 -2.83 2.59
CA ALA A 120 11.98 -3.35 2.19
C ALA A 120 12.42 -4.52 3.08
N ALA A 121 12.19 -4.44 4.38
CA ALA A 121 12.50 -5.53 5.31
C ALA A 121 11.66 -6.78 5.02
N VAL A 122 10.37 -6.61 4.77
CA VAL A 122 9.47 -7.73 4.40
C VAL A 122 9.88 -8.31 3.04
N ALA A 123 10.17 -7.45 2.06
CA ALA A 123 10.61 -7.87 0.74
C ALA A 123 11.86 -8.75 0.82
N TRP A 124 12.84 -8.34 1.60
CA TRP A 124 14.04 -9.12 1.82
C TRP A 124 13.72 -10.53 2.35
N ARG A 125 12.85 -10.62 3.35
CA ARG A 125 12.43 -11.89 3.94
C ARG A 125 11.67 -12.78 2.97
N ARG A 126 10.92 -12.18 2.07
CA ARG A 126 10.06 -12.90 1.11
C ARG A 126 10.75 -13.18 -0.22
N GLY A 127 11.97 -12.68 -0.43
CA GLY A 127 12.68 -12.84 -1.69
C GLY A 127 12.17 -11.91 -2.80
N ALA A 128 11.43 -10.87 -2.45
CA ALA A 128 11.02 -9.84 -3.40
C ALA A 128 12.16 -8.85 -3.63
N SER A 129 12.44 -8.55 -4.88
CA SER A 129 13.53 -7.63 -5.27
C SER A 129 13.02 -6.30 -5.82
N VAL A 130 11.72 -6.11 -5.89
CA VAL A 130 11.07 -4.91 -6.42
C VAL A 130 10.03 -4.43 -5.42
N LEU A 131 10.05 -3.13 -5.12
CA LEU A 131 8.99 -2.45 -4.36
C LEU A 131 8.22 -1.56 -5.32
N VAL A 132 6.88 -1.60 -5.21
CA VAL A 132 5.98 -0.77 -6.02
C VAL A 132 5.12 0.06 -5.09
N GLY A 133 5.12 1.37 -5.29
CA GLY A 133 4.28 2.31 -4.54
C GLY A 133 3.61 3.30 -5.47
N GLY A 134 2.42 3.76 -5.08
CA GLY A 134 1.59 4.67 -5.87
C GLY A 134 1.48 6.07 -5.28
N MET A 135 2.49 6.53 -4.52
CA MET A 135 2.50 7.88 -3.99
C MET A 135 2.67 8.89 -5.13
N CYS A 136 1.95 10.00 -5.07
CA CYS A 136 2.07 11.08 -6.04
C CYS A 136 2.66 12.33 -5.39
N GLU A 137 3.11 13.27 -6.20
CA GLU A 137 3.71 14.51 -5.69
C GLU A 137 2.71 15.43 -4.98
N THR A 138 1.41 15.17 -5.12
CA THR A 138 0.35 15.87 -4.38
C THR A 138 -0.10 15.11 -3.13
N ASP A 139 0.63 14.09 -2.69
CA ASP A 139 0.34 13.36 -1.46
C ASP A 139 0.88 14.10 -0.25
N TYR A 140 0.03 14.89 0.38
CA TYR A 140 0.37 15.69 1.57
C TYR A 140 0.23 14.91 2.88
N SER A 141 -0.04 13.62 2.84
CA SER A 141 -0.21 12.81 4.06
C SER A 141 1.10 12.25 4.62
N GLY A 142 2.19 12.47 3.94
CA GLY A 142 3.51 12.00 4.35
C GLY A 142 4.41 11.69 3.18
#